data_bc4be2e057c2ccee91fef37b35de176e
#
_entry.id   bc4be2e057c2ccee91fef37b35de176e
#
_cell.length_a   1.000
_cell.length_b   1.000
_cell.length_c   1.000
_cell.angle_alpha   90.00
_cell.angle_beta   90.00
_cell.angle_gamma   90.00
#
_symmetry.space_group_name_H-M   'P 1'
#
loop_
_entity.id
_entity.type
_entity.pdbx_description
1 polymer ?
#
loop_
_entity_poly.entity_id
_entity_poly.type
_entity_poly.pdbx_seq_one_letter_code
_entity_poly.pdbx_strand_id
1 'polypeptide(L)'
;DSPYVKENNKFIKVSWDTAYKKIVEKINNTNSDKIAGFIGDLSNMETSYITKEFFNKTIKSKNLESRDDYYIIDTSSRENYIFNSGLNGIDNSDLIVLVGTNPRFEATILNSRIRNTFLKNKCKIYSFGDVGDLTYDYDIIDSNTYKFKEILSGNNPISKEIENSNRPMFILGQSFFKLKSSTYLINELKKYLLFLNKINENWNALNILSKHASTVGSYDLNIVSGSLNTNHVLERAMNNEFEIIFLIGQDNLNFKKKNEFIIY
;
A
#
# COMPACT_ATOMS: atom_id res chain seq x y z
N ASP A 1 -7.37 14.23 -27.76
CA ASP A 1 -6.15 14.39 -26.97
C ASP A 1 -4.95 14.50 -27.91
N SER A 2 -3.96 15.27 -27.51
CA SER A 2 -2.78 15.54 -28.33
C SER A 2 -1.55 15.51 -27.45
N PRO A 3 -0.40 14.96 -27.90
CA PRO A 3 0.82 14.96 -27.16
C PRO A 3 1.50 16.34 -27.18
N TYR A 4 2.25 16.62 -26.14
CA TYR A 4 3.05 17.82 -26.01
C TYR A 4 4.51 17.45 -25.69
N VAL A 5 5.44 18.19 -26.29
CA VAL A 5 6.87 18.09 -25.98
C VAL A 5 7.32 19.38 -25.32
N LYS A 6 8.07 19.27 -24.23
CA LYS A 6 8.64 20.43 -23.55
C LYS A 6 9.98 20.82 -24.20
N GLU A 7 10.02 21.99 -24.83
CA GLU A 7 11.23 22.60 -25.41
C GLU A 7 11.38 24.03 -24.86
N ASN A 8 12.57 24.40 -24.44
CA ASN A 8 12.86 25.74 -23.88
C ASN A 8 11.85 26.19 -22.81
N ASN A 9 11.48 25.28 -21.91
CA ASN A 9 10.48 25.47 -20.85
C ASN A 9 9.03 25.75 -21.33
N LYS A 10 8.72 25.52 -22.61
CA LYS A 10 7.37 25.65 -23.16
C LYS A 10 6.88 24.29 -23.65
N PHE A 11 5.61 24.01 -23.44
CA PHE A 11 4.95 22.84 -23.99
C PHE A 11 4.47 23.15 -25.41
N ILE A 12 4.97 22.41 -26.38
CA ILE A 12 4.65 22.53 -27.80
C ILE A 12 3.82 21.33 -28.19
N LYS A 13 2.64 21.56 -28.77
CA LYS A 13 1.79 20.51 -29.33
C LYS A 13 2.48 19.88 -30.54
N VAL A 14 2.53 18.56 -30.57
CA VAL A 14 3.15 17.79 -31.67
C VAL A 14 2.21 16.68 -32.15
N SER A 15 2.56 16.03 -33.27
CA SER A 15 1.87 14.82 -33.69
C SER A 15 2.29 13.61 -32.81
N TRP A 16 1.44 12.58 -32.76
CA TRP A 16 1.77 11.32 -32.11
C TRP A 16 3.05 10.69 -32.68
N ASP A 17 3.22 10.71 -34.00
CA ASP A 17 4.42 10.19 -34.65
C ASP A 17 5.69 10.91 -34.18
N THR A 18 5.63 12.24 -34.03
CA THR A 18 6.75 13.02 -33.53
C THR A 18 7.06 12.68 -32.07
N ALA A 19 6.03 12.53 -31.23
CA ALA A 19 6.19 12.16 -29.84
C ALA A 19 6.81 10.76 -29.71
N TYR A 20 6.28 9.76 -30.43
CA TYR A 20 6.82 8.40 -30.41
C TYR A 20 8.26 8.31 -30.93
N LYS A 21 8.59 9.02 -32.02
CA LYS A 21 9.97 9.05 -32.52
C LYS A 21 10.95 9.57 -31.46
N LYS A 22 10.62 10.65 -30.77
CA LYS A 22 11.46 11.18 -29.67
C LYS A 22 11.62 10.19 -28.53
N ILE A 23 10.54 9.50 -28.13
CA ILE A 23 10.57 8.49 -27.06
C ILE A 23 11.45 7.30 -27.47
N VAL A 24 11.22 6.75 -28.66
CA VAL A 24 11.98 5.59 -29.18
C VAL A 24 13.46 5.91 -29.33
N GLU A 25 13.78 7.08 -29.90
CA GLU A 25 15.17 7.53 -29.99
C GLU A 25 15.83 7.62 -28.63
N LYS A 26 15.15 8.19 -27.65
CA LYS A 26 15.68 8.31 -26.29
C LYS A 26 15.88 6.95 -25.63
N ILE A 27 14.91 6.03 -25.76
CA ILE A 27 14.99 4.67 -25.23
C ILE A 27 16.18 3.93 -25.86
N ASN A 28 16.34 3.97 -27.18
CA ASN A 28 17.39 3.25 -27.90
C ASN A 28 18.80 3.72 -27.52
N ASN A 29 18.93 4.97 -27.09
CA ASN A 29 20.20 5.57 -26.67
C ASN A 29 20.46 5.50 -25.16
N THR A 30 19.56 4.85 -24.38
CA THR A 30 19.66 4.79 -22.93
C THR A 30 19.75 3.33 -22.47
N ASN A 31 20.64 3.05 -21.51
CA ASN A 31 20.72 1.73 -20.91
C ASN A 31 19.41 1.40 -20.17
N SER A 32 18.89 0.20 -20.35
CA SER A 32 17.64 -0.25 -19.72
C SER A 32 17.62 -0.10 -18.20
N ASP A 33 18.76 -0.26 -17.52
CA ASP A 33 18.90 -0.04 -16.07
C ASP A 33 18.73 1.43 -15.66
N LYS A 34 18.84 2.37 -16.59
CA LYS A 34 18.61 3.81 -16.39
C LYS A 34 17.20 4.27 -16.77
N ILE A 35 16.30 3.32 -17.03
CA ILE A 35 14.90 3.59 -17.37
C ILE A 35 14.02 3.04 -16.23
N ALA A 36 13.17 3.91 -15.68
CA ALA A 36 12.21 3.54 -14.64
C ALA A 36 10.78 3.90 -15.03
N GLY A 37 9.81 3.20 -14.44
CA GLY A 37 8.39 3.48 -14.55
C GLY A 37 7.71 3.52 -13.19
N PHE A 38 6.81 4.49 -13.04
CA PHE A 38 5.97 4.62 -11.86
C PHE A 38 4.51 4.60 -12.28
N ILE A 39 3.76 3.68 -11.70
CA ILE A 39 2.33 3.50 -11.96
C ILE A 39 1.56 4.13 -10.80
N GLY A 40 0.62 4.99 -11.12
CA GLY A 40 -0.14 5.74 -10.12
C GLY A 40 -1.26 4.96 -9.45
N ASP A 41 -1.75 5.54 -8.39
CA ASP A 41 -2.65 4.96 -7.39
C ASP A 41 -4.04 4.57 -7.91
N LEU A 42 -4.47 5.17 -9.01
CA LEU A 42 -5.78 4.95 -9.62
C LEU A 42 -5.69 4.24 -10.98
N SER A 43 -4.50 3.79 -11.36
CA SER A 43 -4.31 3.03 -12.60
C SER A 43 -5.08 1.70 -12.53
N ASN A 44 -5.81 1.38 -13.59
CA ASN A 44 -6.47 0.08 -13.66
C ASN A 44 -5.46 -1.05 -13.87
N MET A 45 -5.92 -2.28 -13.64
CA MET A 45 -5.06 -3.45 -13.66
C MET A 45 -4.55 -3.78 -15.07
N GLU A 46 -5.34 -3.48 -16.08
CA GLU A 46 -5.00 -3.66 -17.50
C GLU A 46 -3.82 -2.75 -17.90
N THR A 47 -3.89 -1.46 -17.54
CA THR A 47 -2.78 -0.52 -17.75
C THR A 47 -1.53 -0.98 -17.02
N SER A 48 -1.67 -1.40 -15.78
CA SER A 48 -0.56 -1.89 -14.96
C SER A 48 0.08 -3.15 -15.58
N TYR A 49 -0.75 -4.08 -16.07
CA TYR A 49 -0.27 -5.29 -16.72
C TYR A 49 0.46 -4.99 -18.04
N ILE A 50 -0.14 -4.16 -18.91
CA ILE A 50 0.49 -3.78 -20.19
C ILE A 50 1.80 -3.04 -19.96
N THR A 51 1.84 -2.16 -18.97
CA THR A 51 3.07 -1.45 -18.58
C THR A 51 4.16 -2.43 -18.14
N LYS A 52 3.80 -3.40 -17.30
CA LYS A 52 4.74 -4.45 -16.87
C LYS A 52 5.29 -5.24 -18.07
N GLU A 53 4.40 -5.65 -18.98
CA GLU A 53 4.80 -6.38 -20.20
C GLU A 53 5.71 -5.52 -21.09
N PHE A 54 5.40 -4.25 -21.27
CA PHE A 54 6.24 -3.31 -22.01
C PHE A 54 7.63 -3.14 -21.39
N PHE A 55 7.70 -2.98 -20.08
CA PHE A 55 8.98 -2.87 -19.37
C PHE A 55 9.80 -4.16 -19.46
N ASN A 56 9.18 -5.31 -19.29
CA ASN A 56 9.87 -6.58 -19.32
C ASN A 56 10.32 -7.00 -20.72
N LYS A 57 9.45 -6.85 -21.73
CA LYS A 57 9.68 -7.41 -23.07
C LYS A 57 10.36 -6.41 -24.03
N THR A 58 10.01 -5.13 -23.94
CA THR A 58 10.49 -4.10 -24.87
C THR A 58 11.66 -3.32 -24.28
N ILE A 59 11.47 -2.67 -23.14
CA ILE A 59 12.50 -1.87 -22.49
C ILE A 59 13.57 -2.77 -21.86
N LYS A 60 13.20 -3.95 -21.39
CA LYS A 60 14.04 -4.89 -20.65
C LYS A 60 14.58 -4.30 -19.35
N SER A 61 13.79 -3.45 -18.70
CA SER A 61 14.06 -2.87 -17.39
C SER A 61 13.21 -3.52 -16.31
N LYS A 62 13.78 -3.75 -15.14
CA LYS A 62 13.10 -4.22 -13.92
C LYS A 62 12.69 -3.08 -13.00
N ASN A 63 12.97 -1.83 -13.37
CA ASN A 63 12.74 -0.67 -12.53
C ASN A 63 11.30 -0.16 -12.69
N LEU A 64 10.36 -0.94 -12.20
CA LEU A 64 8.94 -0.60 -12.19
C LEU A 64 8.44 -0.55 -10.76
N GLU A 65 7.67 0.49 -10.41
CA GLU A 65 7.19 0.73 -9.05
C GLU A 65 5.79 1.33 -9.07
N SER A 66 4.99 1.01 -8.06
CA SER A 66 3.65 1.59 -7.86
C SER A 66 3.48 2.31 -6.52
N ARG A 67 4.47 2.22 -5.63
CA ARG A 67 4.43 2.90 -4.35
C ARG A 67 4.86 4.37 -4.51
N ASP A 68 4.15 5.26 -3.83
CA ASP A 68 4.44 6.69 -3.77
C ASP A 68 5.26 7.08 -2.53
N ASP A 69 5.40 6.16 -1.57
CA ASP A 69 6.08 6.38 -0.31
C ASP A 69 6.84 5.12 0.14
N TYR A 70 7.72 5.28 1.11
CA TYR A 70 8.48 4.17 1.67
C TYR A 70 7.65 3.40 2.69
N TYR A 71 7.40 2.15 2.44
CA TYR A 71 6.85 1.19 3.41
C TYR A 71 7.23 -0.24 3.02
N ILE A 72 7.26 -1.11 4.03
CA ILE A 72 7.68 -2.50 3.90
C ILE A 72 6.44 -3.37 3.90
N ILE A 73 6.25 -4.16 2.83
CA ILE A 73 5.16 -5.13 2.76
C ILE A 73 5.68 -6.45 2.22
N ASP A 74 5.21 -7.55 2.80
CA ASP A 74 5.50 -8.90 2.34
C ASP A 74 4.48 -9.32 1.28
N THR A 75 4.93 -9.47 0.05
CA THR A 75 4.11 -9.91 -1.07
C THR A 75 4.23 -11.41 -1.37
N SER A 76 4.87 -12.19 -0.49
CA SER A 76 5.05 -13.63 -0.67
C SER A 76 3.73 -14.43 -0.59
N SER A 77 2.76 -13.90 0.13
CA SER A 77 1.40 -14.46 0.22
C SER A 77 0.36 -13.35 0.13
N ARG A 78 -0.70 -13.59 -0.61
CA ARG A 78 -1.76 -12.61 -0.86
C ARG A 78 -2.44 -12.15 0.44
N GLU A 79 -2.55 -13.01 1.43
CA GLU A 79 -3.12 -12.68 2.75
C GLU A 79 -2.35 -11.59 3.51
N ASN A 80 -1.10 -11.32 3.13
CA ASN A 80 -0.26 -10.32 3.78
C ASN A 80 -0.57 -8.88 3.35
N TYR A 81 -1.40 -8.68 2.30
CA TYR A 81 -1.66 -7.35 1.75
C TYR A 81 -3.12 -7.08 1.35
N ILE A 82 -4.05 -8.00 1.69
CA ILE A 82 -5.47 -7.79 1.43
C ILE A 82 -6.28 -7.62 2.72
N PHE A 83 -7.50 -7.14 2.57
CA PHE A 83 -8.50 -7.13 3.62
C PHE A 83 -9.19 -8.50 3.68
N ASN A 84 -8.60 -9.43 4.44
CA ASN A 84 -8.89 -10.87 4.36
C ASN A 84 -10.33 -11.25 4.71
N SER A 85 -10.93 -10.60 5.73
CA SER A 85 -12.31 -10.88 6.12
C SER A 85 -13.35 -10.26 5.19
N GLY A 86 -12.90 -9.47 4.21
CA GLY A 86 -13.78 -8.70 3.32
C GLY A 86 -14.58 -7.62 4.06
N LEU A 87 -15.20 -6.73 3.31
CA LEU A 87 -15.99 -5.63 3.89
C LEU A 87 -17.18 -6.14 4.71
N ASN A 88 -17.78 -7.26 4.32
CA ASN A 88 -18.89 -7.87 5.06
C ASN A 88 -18.45 -8.47 6.41
N GLY A 89 -17.15 -8.78 6.56
CA GLY A 89 -16.59 -9.24 7.83
C GLY A 89 -16.73 -8.20 8.93
N ILE A 90 -16.67 -6.91 8.61
CA ILE A 90 -16.83 -5.82 9.58
C ILE A 90 -18.18 -5.92 10.31
N ASP A 91 -19.25 -6.22 9.57
CA ASP A 91 -20.60 -6.30 10.11
C ASP A 91 -20.76 -7.46 11.12
N ASN A 92 -19.87 -8.44 11.05
CA ASN A 92 -19.87 -9.64 11.90
C ASN A 92 -18.82 -9.61 13.01
N SER A 93 -18.01 -8.55 13.06
CA SER A 93 -16.95 -8.42 14.07
C SER A 93 -17.52 -8.00 15.41
N ASP A 94 -17.00 -8.59 16.50
CA ASP A 94 -17.35 -8.25 17.89
C ASP A 94 -16.21 -7.47 18.59
N LEU A 95 -15.01 -7.44 18.00
CA LEU A 95 -13.88 -6.66 18.47
C LEU A 95 -13.03 -6.19 17.29
N ILE A 96 -12.70 -4.90 17.24
CA ILE A 96 -11.85 -4.31 16.19
C ILE A 96 -10.64 -3.62 16.82
N VAL A 97 -9.45 -3.89 16.31
CA VAL A 97 -8.20 -3.23 16.71
C VAL A 97 -7.64 -2.49 15.51
N LEU A 98 -7.58 -1.17 15.60
CA LEU A 98 -7.00 -0.28 14.58
C LEU A 98 -5.51 -0.08 14.87
N VAL A 99 -4.65 -0.31 13.90
CA VAL A 99 -3.19 -0.19 14.05
C VAL A 99 -2.61 0.60 12.89
N GLY A 100 -2.10 1.79 13.19
CA GLY A 100 -1.46 2.64 12.19
C GLY A 100 -2.39 3.06 11.04
N THR A 101 -3.67 3.26 11.35
CA THR A 101 -4.69 3.74 10.40
C THR A 101 -5.67 4.68 11.07
N ASN A 102 -6.11 5.68 10.32
CA ASN A 102 -7.31 6.48 10.64
C ASN A 102 -8.36 6.22 9.55
N PRO A 103 -9.29 5.28 9.77
CA PRO A 103 -10.26 4.89 8.75
C PRO A 103 -11.21 6.02 8.35
N ARG A 104 -11.39 7.05 9.19
CA ARG A 104 -12.23 8.21 8.83
C ARG A 104 -11.65 8.98 7.65
N PHE A 105 -10.32 9.10 7.56
CA PHE A 105 -9.64 9.82 6.49
C PHE A 105 -9.14 8.90 5.37
N GLU A 106 -8.72 7.69 5.71
CA GLU A 106 -8.11 6.74 4.76
C GLU A 106 -9.15 5.91 4.01
N ALA A 107 -10.30 5.61 4.65
CA ALA A 107 -11.34 4.74 4.09
C ALA A 107 -12.72 5.09 4.70
N THR A 108 -13.27 6.22 4.31
CA THR A 108 -14.50 6.80 4.91
C THR A 108 -15.70 5.87 4.88
N ILE A 109 -15.89 5.11 3.80
CA ILE A 109 -17.00 4.13 3.68
C ILE A 109 -16.79 2.95 4.64
N LEU A 110 -15.54 2.48 4.79
CA LEU A 110 -15.19 1.47 5.78
C LEU A 110 -15.43 1.99 7.20
N ASN A 111 -15.04 3.22 7.50
CA ASN A 111 -15.31 3.86 8.79
C ASN A 111 -16.80 3.93 9.10
N SER A 112 -17.63 4.31 8.13
CA SER A 112 -19.10 4.30 8.29
C SER A 112 -19.64 2.91 8.61
N ARG A 113 -19.05 1.86 8.01
CA ARG A 113 -19.43 0.47 8.29
C ARG A 113 -19.02 0.03 9.69
N ILE A 114 -17.81 0.39 10.14
CA ILE A 114 -17.34 0.17 11.52
C ILE A 114 -18.29 0.85 12.51
N ARG A 115 -18.65 2.12 12.25
CA ARG A 115 -19.63 2.85 13.06
C ARG A 115 -20.96 2.12 13.15
N ASN A 116 -21.46 1.58 12.06
CA ASN A 116 -22.71 0.82 12.03
C ASN A 116 -22.63 -0.44 12.90
N THR A 117 -21.51 -1.16 12.83
CA THR A 117 -21.24 -2.36 13.65
C THR A 117 -21.13 -2.00 15.13
N PHE A 118 -20.43 -0.91 15.47
CA PHE A 118 -20.37 -0.37 16.83
C PHE A 118 -21.76 -0.09 17.40
N LEU A 119 -22.61 0.62 16.66
CA LEU A 119 -23.93 1.01 17.12
C LEU A 119 -24.92 -0.17 17.24
N LYS A 120 -24.87 -1.13 16.32
CA LYS A 120 -25.80 -2.26 16.29
C LYS A 120 -25.37 -3.43 17.18
N ASN A 121 -24.10 -3.80 17.11
CA ASN A 121 -23.60 -5.04 17.71
C ASN A 121 -22.82 -4.79 19.01
N LYS A 122 -22.68 -3.54 19.45
CA LYS A 122 -21.82 -3.15 20.59
C LYS A 122 -20.39 -3.67 20.44
N CYS A 123 -19.89 -3.70 19.20
CA CYS A 123 -18.52 -4.10 18.89
C CYS A 123 -17.53 -3.23 19.66
N LYS A 124 -16.61 -3.85 20.37
CA LYS A 124 -15.53 -3.11 21.05
C LYS A 124 -14.49 -2.66 20.04
N ILE A 125 -14.03 -1.42 20.17
CA ILE A 125 -13.04 -0.86 19.26
C ILE A 125 -11.85 -0.33 20.05
N TYR A 126 -10.66 -0.76 19.65
CA TYR A 126 -9.38 -0.32 20.18
C TYR A 126 -8.54 0.33 19.11
N SER A 127 -7.73 1.32 19.48
CA SER A 127 -6.77 1.93 18.58
C SER A 127 -5.37 2.02 19.22
N PHE A 128 -4.36 1.64 18.47
CA PHE A 128 -2.97 1.95 18.82
C PHE A 128 -2.68 3.41 18.51
N GLY A 129 -2.64 4.22 19.58
CA GLY A 129 -2.55 5.67 19.52
C GLY A 129 -3.90 6.37 19.32
N ASP A 130 -3.89 7.65 19.62
CA ASP A 130 -5.04 8.52 19.39
C ASP A 130 -5.16 8.85 17.90
N VAL A 131 -6.28 8.49 17.31
CA VAL A 131 -6.61 8.78 15.90
C VAL A 131 -7.65 9.89 15.74
N GLY A 132 -8.02 10.55 16.86
CA GLY A 132 -9.00 11.63 16.89
C GLY A 132 -10.44 11.15 16.75
N ASP A 133 -11.32 12.03 16.31
CA ASP A 133 -12.75 11.73 16.19
C ASP A 133 -13.02 10.77 15.01
N LEU A 134 -13.43 9.54 15.32
CA LEU A 134 -13.87 8.52 14.36
C LEU A 134 -15.40 8.50 14.15
N THR A 135 -16.16 9.34 14.90
CA THR A 135 -17.62 9.38 14.96
C THR A 135 -18.24 8.22 15.76
N TYR A 136 -17.44 7.47 16.50
CA TYR A 136 -17.81 6.44 17.48
C TYR A 136 -16.72 6.35 18.56
N ASP A 137 -17.07 5.78 19.70
CA ASP A 137 -16.13 5.63 20.81
C ASP A 137 -15.17 4.46 20.57
N TYR A 138 -13.94 4.63 21.02
CA TYR A 138 -12.91 3.60 21.01
C TYR A 138 -11.97 3.80 22.20
N ASP A 139 -11.36 2.72 22.65
CA ASP A 139 -10.36 2.75 23.71
C ASP A 139 -8.96 2.88 23.10
N ILE A 140 -8.15 3.80 23.67
CA ILE A 140 -6.78 4.03 23.21
C ILE A 140 -5.84 3.04 23.90
N ILE A 141 -5.11 2.28 23.09
CA ILE A 141 -3.93 1.54 23.52
C ILE A 141 -2.72 2.45 23.29
N ASP A 142 -1.73 2.35 24.14
CA ASP A 142 -0.47 3.09 23.98
C ASP A 142 0.13 2.85 22.57
N SER A 143 0.59 3.91 21.93
CA SER A 143 1.22 3.86 20.59
C SER A 143 2.59 3.15 20.56
N ASN A 144 3.10 2.74 21.70
CA ASN A 144 4.40 2.06 21.81
C ASN A 144 4.31 0.62 21.29
N THR A 145 5.21 0.25 20.38
CA THR A 145 5.33 -1.12 19.85
C THR A 145 5.59 -2.18 20.92
N TYR A 146 6.07 -1.77 22.09
CA TYR A 146 6.23 -2.66 23.26
C TYR A 146 4.87 -3.16 23.76
N LYS A 147 3.86 -2.28 23.79
CA LYS A 147 2.49 -2.65 24.16
C LYS A 147 1.87 -3.64 23.18
N PHE A 148 2.21 -3.53 21.92
CA PHE A 148 1.81 -4.52 20.92
C PHE A 148 2.37 -5.91 21.29
N LYS A 149 3.65 -5.99 21.65
CA LYS A 149 4.27 -7.25 22.12
C LYS A 149 3.63 -7.79 23.40
N GLU A 150 3.31 -6.95 24.37
CA GLU A 150 2.61 -7.38 25.60
C GLU A 150 1.25 -8.04 25.27
N ILE A 151 0.50 -7.48 24.29
CA ILE A 151 -0.76 -8.07 23.85
C ILE A 151 -0.51 -9.44 23.22
N LEU A 152 0.44 -9.55 22.31
CA LEU A 152 0.76 -10.80 21.62
C LEU A 152 1.30 -11.89 22.56
N SER A 153 1.90 -11.51 23.69
CA SER A 153 2.37 -12.45 24.71
C SER A 153 1.33 -12.80 25.79
N GLY A 154 0.13 -12.27 25.68
CA GLY A 154 -0.93 -12.53 26.67
C GLY A 154 -0.82 -11.71 27.97
N ASN A 155 0.15 -10.80 28.07
CA ASN A 155 0.45 -10.04 29.30
C ASN A 155 -0.35 -8.73 29.43
N ASN A 156 -1.31 -8.49 28.56
CA ASN A 156 -2.14 -7.28 28.56
C ASN A 156 -3.62 -7.66 28.76
N PRO A 157 -4.41 -6.87 29.48
CA PRO A 157 -5.84 -7.12 29.68
C PRO A 157 -6.61 -7.35 28.38
N ILE A 158 -6.26 -6.62 27.31
CA ILE A 158 -6.90 -6.75 25.99
C ILE A 158 -6.65 -8.13 25.37
N SER A 159 -5.57 -8.82 25.72
CA SER A 159 -5.29 -10.17 25.24
C SER A 159 -6.43 -11.16 25.55
N LYS A 160 -6.98 -11.07 26.77
CA LYS A 160 -8.14 -11.89 27.17
C LYS A 160 -9.40 -11.54 26.39
N GLU A 161 -9.58 -10.28 26.06
CA GLU A 161 -10.73 -9.86 25.25
C GLU A 161 -10.62 -10.37 23.82
N ILE A 162 -9.43 -10.32 23.23
CA ILE A 162 -9.16 -10.90 21.91
C ILE A 162 -9.37 -12.42 21.92
N GLU A 163 -8.91 -13.11 22.97
CA GLU A 163 -9.09 -14.55 23.15
C GLU A 163 -10.59 -14.91 23.23
N ASN A 164 -11.35 -14.16 24.01
CA ASN A 164 -12.79 -14.39 24.23
C ASN A 164 -13.68 -13.90 23.08
N SER A 165 -13.19 -13.01 22.23
CA SER A 165 -13.89 -12.54 21.04
C SER A 165 -14.12 -13.69 20.06
N ASN A 166 -15.31 -13.80 19.49
CA ASN A 166 -15.58 -14.81 18.47
C ASN A 166 -15.00 -14.43 17.11
N ARG A 167 -15.05 -13.14 16.78
CA ARG A 167 -14.64 -12.60 15.47
C ARG A 167 -13.83 -11.32 15.65
N PRO A 168 -12.64 -11.38 16.28
CA PRO A 168 -11.76 -10.23 16.39
C PRO A 168 -11.25 -9.84 15.02
N MET A 169 -10.99 -8.55 14.81
CA MET A 169 -10.48 -7.98 13.58
C MET A 169 -9.34 -7.02 13.87
N PHE A 170 -8.16 -7.28 13.32
CA PHE A 170 -7.04 -6.34 13.31
C PHE A 170 -7.01 -5.65 11.94
N ILE A 171 -7.04 -4.33 11.93
CA ILE A 171 -6.94 -3.52 10.71
C ILE A 171 -5.62 -2.76 10.75
N LEU A 172 -4.66 -3.20 9.93
CA LEU A 172 -3.33 -2.60 9.83
C LEU A 172 -3.32 -1.64 8.65
N GLY A 173 -3.05 -0.36 8.91
CA GLY A 173 -2.93 0.66 7.86
C GLY A 173 -1.49 0.90 7.42
N GLN A 174 -1.33 1.77 6.44
CA GLN A 174 -0.03 2.05 5.80
C GLN A 174 1.02 2.57 6.80
N SER A 175 0.62 3.34 7.81
CA SER A 175 1.55 3.86 8.82
C SER A 175 2.23 2.77 9.63
N PHE A 176 1.56 1.63 9.86
CA PHE A 176 2.18 0.46 10.50
C PHE A 176 3.36 -0.07 9.66
N PHE A 177 3.21 -0.13 8.35
CA PHE A 177 4.23 -0.67 7.44
C PHE A 177 5.44 0.26 7.23
N LYS A 178 5.38 1.51 7.71
CA LYS A 178 6.55 2.42 7.77
C LYS A 178 7.50 2.10 8.91
N LEU A 179 7.06 1.31 9.89
CA LEU A 179 7.91 0.89 11.01
C LEU A 179 8.95 -0.13 10.54
N LYS A 180 10.20 0.05 10.91
CA LYS A 180 11.29 -0.92 10.63
C LYS A 180 11.01 -2.30 11.20
N SER A 181 10.23 -2.38 12.28
CA SER A 181 9.82 -3.63 12.94
C SER A 181 8.54 -4.24 12.37
N SER A 182 7.90 -3.64 11.37
CA SER A 182 6.59 -4.06 10.87
C SER A 182 6.56 -5.54 10.45
N THR A 183 7.57 -6.00 9.71
CA THR A 183 7.67 -7.40 9.27
C THR A 183 7.73 -8.37 10.45
N TYR A 184 8.47 -8.04 11.51
CA TYR A 184 8.51 -8.85 12.72
C TYR A 184 7.15 -8.84 13.43
N LEU A 185 6.55 -7.67 13.61
CA LEU A 185 5.30 -7.51 14.35
C LEU A 185 4.11 -8.19 13.66
N ILE A 186 4.02 -8.12 12.34
CA ILE A 186 2.96 -8.81 11.60
C ILE A 186 3.09 -10.33 11.66
N ASN A 187 4.33 -10.85 11.61
CA ASN A 187 4.58 -12.27 11.76
C ASN A 187 4.22 -12.78 13.17
N GLU A 188 4.55 -12.04 14.20
CA GLU A 188 4.15 -12.39 15.57
C GLU A 188 2.63 -12.28 15.76
N LEU A 189 1.98 -11.27 15.18
CA LEU A 189 0.52 -11.15 15.17
C LEU A 189 -0.13 -12.36 14.49
N LYS A 190 0.37 -12.78 13.32
CA LYS A 190 -0.14 -13.96 12.61
C LYS A 190 -0.02 -15.22 13.46
N LYS A 191 1.13 -15.46 14.09
CA LYS A 191 1.33 -16.59 15.00
C LYS A 191 0.32 -16.57 16.16
N TYR A 192 0.14 -15.42 16.78
CA TYR A 192 -0.80 -15.23 17.88
C TYR A 192 -2.24 -15.52 17.45
N LEU A 193 -2.68 -14.96 16.31
CA LEU A 193 -4.02 -15.18 15.78
C LEU A 193 -4.26 -16.63 15.35
N LEU A 194 -3.26 -17.30 14.80
CA LEU A 194 -3.30 -18.73 14.48
C LEU A 194 -3.40 -19.58 15.77
N PHE A 195 -2.60 -19.29 16.78
CA PHE A 195 -2.63 -19.96 18.07
C PHE A 195 -4.02 -19.86 18.73
N LEU A 196 -4.67 -18.69 18.65
CA LEU A 196 -6.04 -18.47 19.16
C LEU A 196 -7.14 -18.99 18.23
N ASN A 197 -6.80 -19.60 17.10
CA ASN A 197 -7.75 -20.03 16.07
C ASN A 197 -8.63 -18.87 15.53
N LYS A 198 -8.04 -17.65 15.44
CA LYS A 198 -8.71 -16.47 14.87
C LYS A 198 -8.34 -16.25 13.39
N ILE A 199 -7.49 -17.12 12.84
CA ILE A 199 -7.26 -17.31 11.41
C ILE A 199 -7.59 -18.78 11.12
N ASN A 200 -8.68 -19.01 10.41
CA ASN A 200 -9.19 -20.33 10.05
C ASN A 200 -10.03 -20.23 8.75
N GLU A 201 -10.62 -21.34 8.30
CA GLU A 201 -11.41 -21.38 7.07
C GLU A 201 -12.62 -20.43 7.05
N ASN A 202 -13.18 -20.10 8.21
CA ASN A 202 -14.41 -19.30 8.35
C ASN A 202 -14.13 -17.84 8.73
N TRP A 203 -12.93 -17.52 9.23
CA TRP A 203 -12.57 -16.18 9.70
C TRP A 203 -11.08 -15.93 9.58
N ASN A 204 -10.73 -14.74 9.10
CA ASN A 204 -9.37 -14.26 9.15
C ASN A 204 -9.33 -12.89 9.83
N ALA A 205 -8.80 -12.87 11.04
CA ALA A 205 -8.72 -11.66 11.86
C ALA A 205 -7.67 -10.63 11.37
N LEU A 206 -6.75 -11.02 10.47
CA LEU A 206 -5.73 -10.13 9.94
C LEU A 206 -6.24 -9.42 8.68
N ASN A 207 -6.29 -8.09 8.72
CA ASN A 207 -6.75 -7.28 7.60
C ASN A 207 -5.79 -6.15 7.33
N ILE A 208 -5.42 -5.97 6.08
CA ILE A 208 -4.55 -4.89 5.63
C ILE A 208 -5.40 -3.86 4.91
N LEU A 209 -5.34 -2.62 5.36
CA LEU A 209 -6.02 -1.50 4.74
C LEU A 209 -5.06 -0.78 3.80
N SER A 210 -5.23 -1.02 2.51
CA SER A 210 -4.50 -0.29 1.48
C SER A 210 -5.10 1.11 1.29
N LYS A 211 -4.24 2.11 1.15
CA LYS A 211 -4.64 3.50 0.97
C LYS A 211 -5.20 3.76 -0.43
N HIS A 212 -4.67 3.07 -1.44
CA HIS A 212 -4.97 3.33 -2.85
C HIS A 212 -5.65 2.14 -3.53
N ALA A 213 -6.53 2.42 -4.49
CA ALA A 213 -7.35 1.40 -5.14
C ALA A 213 -6.53 0.39 -5.96
N SER A 214 -5.43 0.81 -6.58
CA SER A 214 -4.60 -0.06 -7.43
C SER A 214 -3.56 -0.88 -6.67
N THR A 215 -3.36 -0.63 -5.38
CA THR A 215 -2.25 -1.20 -4.59
C THR A 215 -2.26 -2.73 -4.61
N VAL A 216 -3.40 -3.36 -4.30
CA VAL A 216 -3.51 -4.83 -4.28
C VAL A 216 -3.24 -5.43 -5.66
N GLY A 217 -3.81 -4.83 -6.72
CA GLY A 217 -3.56 -5.27 -8.10
C GLY A 217 -2.08 -5.15 -8.51
N SER A 218 -1.40 -4.11 -8.05
CA SER A 218 0.04 -3.94 -8.31
C SER A 218 0.89 -5.02 -7.62
N TYR A 219 0.50 -5.45 -6.42
CA TYR A 219 1.15 -6.58 -5.73
C TYR A 219 0.85 -7.91 -6.42
N ASP A 220 -0.41 -8.16 -6.79
CA ASP A 220 -0.80 -9.36 -7.54
C ASP A 220 -0.02 -9.46 -8.87
N LEU A 221 0.29 -8.33 -9.49
CA LEU A 221 1.11 -8.26 -10.71
C LEU A 221 2.63 -8.28 -10.45
N ASN A 222 3.09 -8.31 -9.21
CA ASN A 222 4.51 -8.18 -8.87
C ASN A 222 5.19 -6.95 -9.51
N ILE A 223 4.52 -5.80 -9.48
CA ILE A 223 5.05 -4.54 -10.00
C ILE A 223 6.00 -3.91 -8.99
N VAL A 224 5.74 -4.12 -7.71
CA VAL A 224 6.58 -3.60 -6.64
C VAL A 224 7.96 -4.25 -6.69
N SER A 225 8.97 -3.44 -6.95
CA SER A 225 10.34 -3.90 -7.06
C SER A 225 11.00 -4.12 -5.69
N GLY A 226 11.76 -5.18 -5.59
CA GLY A 226 12.64 -5.41 -4.45
C GLY A 226 12.14 -6.39 -3.42
N SER A 227 13.10 -6.87 -2.65
CA SER A 227 12.86 -7.69 -1.48
C SER A 227 12.15 -6.88 -0.40
N LEU A 228 11.64 -7.57 0.60
CA LEU A 228 10.95 -7.08 1.80
C LEU A 228 11.45 -5.75 2.41
N ASN A 229 12.64 -5.28 2.07
CA ASN A 229 13.34 -4.25 2.84
C ASN A 229 13.63 -2.94 2.10
N THR A 230 13.37 -2.83 0.79
CA THR A 230 13.82 -1.62 0.06
C THR A 230 12.90 -1.24 -1.09
N ASN A 231 12.53 0.03 -1.13
CA ASN A 231 11.95 0.65 -2.30
C ASN A 231 13.07 1.19 -3.20
N HIS A 232 13.86 0.27 -3.77
CA HIS A 232 15.04 0.63 -4.56
C HIS A 232 14.74 1.57 -5.72
N VAL A 233 13.62 1.37 -6.42
CA VAL A 233 13.32 2.21 -7.60
C VAL A 233 12.98 3.63 -7.18
N LEU A 234 12.18 3.82 -6.13
CA LEU A 234 11.85 5.16 -5.63
C LEU A 234 13.09 5.87 -5.07
N GLU A 235 13.91 5.17 -4.29
CA GLU A 235 15.15 5.71 -3.74
C GLU A 235 16.13 6.13 -4.84
N ARG A 236 16.34 5.27 -5.84
CA ARG A 236 17.17 5.57 -7.02
C ARG A 236 16.64 6.78 -7.81
N ALA A 237 15.31 6.90 -7.93
CA ALA A 237 14.69 8.06 -8.59
C ALA A 237 14.93 9.36 -7.79
N MET A 238 14.79 9.31 -6.46
CA MET A 238 15.07 10.46 -5.60
C MET A 238 16.55 10.89 -5.65
N ASN A 239 17.45 9.93 -5.89
CA ASN A 239 18.88 10.17 -6.09
C ASN A 239 19.24 10.60 -7.51
N ASN A 240 18.27 10.78 -8.41
CA ASN A 240 18.44 11.13 -9.84
C ASN A 240 19.33 10.12 -10.60
N GLU A 241 19.17 8.83 -10.34
CA GLU A 241 19.97 7.78 -10.98
C GLU A 241 19.41 7.35 -12.35
N PHE A 242 18.17 7.72 -12.67
CA PHE A 242 17.51 7.39 -13.94
C PHE A 242 17.66 8.52 -14.96
N GLU A 243 17.75 8.13 -16.23
CA GLU A 243 17.80 9.05 -17.38
C GLU A 243 16.41 9.21 -18.02
N ILE A 244 15.58 8.15 -17.94
CA ILE A 244 14.19 8.15 -18.43
C ILE A 244 13.28 7.69 -17.32
N ILE A 245 12.20 8.44 -17.09
CA ILE A 245 11.15 8.10 -16.12
C ILE A 245 9.79 8.16 -16.81
N PHE A 246 9.07 7.04 -16.80
CA PHE A 246 7.67 6.96 -17.18
C PHE A 246 6.79 7.20 -15.96
N LEU A 247 5.87 8.17 -16.05
CA LEU A 247 4.84 8.43 -15.07
C LEU A 247 3.49 8.06 -15.66
N ILE A 248 2.91 6.94 -15.24
CA ILE A 248 1.70 6.38 -15.81
C ILE A 248 0.56 6.58 -14.82
N GLY A 249 -0.21 7.66 -15.00
CA GLY A 249 -1.23 8.08 -14.03
C GLY A 249 -0.66 8.38 -12.64
N GLN A 250 0.59 8.83 -12.56
CA GLN A 250 1.29 9.10 -11.31
C GLN A 250 1.53 10.59 -11.13
N ASP A 251 0.78 11.21 -10.20
CA ASP A 251 0.81 12.66 -9.94
C ASP A 251 1.49 13.03 -8.61
N ASN A 252 1.68 12.05 -7.71
CA ASN A 252 2.08 12.33 -6.32
C ASN A 252 3.60 12.37 -6.10
N LEU A 253 4.40 11.94 -7.08
CA LEU A 253 5.84 11.88 -6.93
C LEU A 253 6.51 13.23 -7.23
N ASN A 254 7.18 13.78 -6.23
CA ASN A 254 7.97 15.01 -6.35
C ASN A 254 9.45 14.66 -6.50
N PHE A 255 9.93 14.55 -7.72
CA PHE A 255 11.36 14.47 -8.02
C PHE A 255 11.98 15.87 -8.11
N LYS A 256 13.16 16.06 -7.54
CA LYS A 256 13.99 17.21 -7.87
C LYS A 256 14.62 16.96 -9.23
N LYS A 257 13.90 17.36 -10.28
CA LYS A 257 14.31 17.21 -11.68
C LYS A 257 15.68 17.86 -11.92
N LYS A 258 16.62 17.09 -12.44
CA LYS A 258 17.87 17.64 -12.93
C LYS A 258 17.94 17.57 -14.45
N ASN A 259 18.03 16.39 -15.03
CA ASN A 259 18.21 16.20 -16.48
C ASN A 259 17.41 14.99 -17.01
N GLU A 260 16.47 14.45 -16.24
CA GLU A 260 15.71 13.28 -16.64
C GLU A 260 14.74 13.59 -17.79
N PHE A 261 14.61 12.66 -18.72
CA PHE A 261 13.57 12.66 -19.74
C PHE A 261 12.31 12.02 -19.16
N ILE A 262 11.30 12.84 -18.87
CA ILE A 262 10.06 12.38 -18.26
C ILE A 262 8.99 12.19 -19.31
N ILE A 263 8.35 11.03 -19.32
CA ILE A 263 7.21 10.65 -20.15
C ILE A 263 6.00 10.55 -19.22
N TYR A 264 5.03 11.43 -19.43
CA TYR A 264 3.82 11.52 -18.63
C TYR A 264 2.61 11.17 -19.50
#